data_5c8439343d6626294dcbe2f63c5c3043
#
_entry.id   5c8439343d6626294dcbe2f63c5c3043
#
_cell.length_a   1.000
_cell.length_b   1.000
_cell.length_c   1.000
_cell.angle_alpha   90.00
_cell.angle_beta   90.00
_cell.angle_gamma   90.00
#
_symmetry.space_group_name_H-M   'P 1'
#
loop_
_entity.id
_entity.type
_entity.pdbx_description
1 polymer ?
#
loop_
_entity_poly.entity_id
_entity_poly.type
_entity_poly.pdbx_seq_one_letter_code
_entity_poly.pdbx_strand_id
1 'polypeptide(L)'
;MNQVENRLKKRYGYAWTVLKGLVKTDFKLRYQGSFLGVLWSVLKPLLLFVVMYFVFARFLRMTDGTPTYPVVLLAGISSWQFVTESVNTGLRSIVDRGDLLRKIHFPNYIVVVSATVGALISYAINLLVVLVFAVALRVNFTWWALLLPLNIIELYAVTLAMTLIMATMYAYFRDIAHIWEVLQQLIFYAMPIIYPLSLVSERGGVMKVFAKLELLNPIAQSIQDIRHNLIDAENQQTIWTMYGNSAIGWCGKFFPLVFTAVLLWFAVWLFRRNSRKFAEVM
;
A
#
# COMPACT_ATOMS: atom_id res chain seq x y z
N MET A 1 9.36 -17.80 -35.73
CA MET A 1 8.73 -16.83 -34.83
C MET A 1 7.52 -17.41 -34.08
N ASN A 2 6.67 -18.20 -34.72
CA ASN A 2 5.40 -18.71 -34.14
C ASN A 2 5.48 -19.73 -32.97
N GLN A 3 6.52 -20.54 -32.83
CA GLN A 3 6.58 -21.53 -31.74
C GLN A 3 6.94 -20.95 -30.38
N VAL A 4 7.83 -19.96 -30.33
CA VAL A 4 8.24 -19.27 -29.10
C VAL A 4 7.06 -18.44 -28.59
N GLU A 5 6.36 -17.75 -29.49
CA GLU A 5 5.18 -16.94 -29.19
C GLU A 5 4.03 -17.79 -28.63
N ASN A 6 3.77 -18.97 -29.20
CA ASN A 6 2.76 -19.90 -28.70
C ASN A 6 3.14 -20.50 -27.33
N ARG A 7 4.43 -20.78 -27.06
CA ARG A 7 4.89 -21.24 -25.75
C ARG A 7 4.75 -20.14 -24.69
N LEU A 8 5.06 -18.91 -25.05
CA LEU A 8 4.89 -17.76 -24.16
C LEU A 8 3.40 -17.52 -23.85
N LYS A 9 2.52 -17.48 -24.86
CA LYS A 9 1.07 -17.35 -24.67
C LYS A 9 0.48 -18.45 -23.78
N LYS A 10 0.88 -19.71 -23.96
CA LYS A 10 0.46 -20.82 -23.09
C LYS A 10 0.97 -20.65 -21.65
N ARG A 11 2.21 -20.23 -21.46
CA ARG A 11 2.81 -20.02 -20.14
C ARG A 11 2.17 -18.86 -19.39
N TYR A 12 1.94 -17.73 -20.06
CA TYR A 12 1.24 -16.57 -19.47
C TYR A 12 -0.24 -16.86 -19.21
N GLY A 13 -0.93 -17.57 -20.12
CA GLY A 13 -2.31 -17.97 -19.91
C GLY A 13 -2.48 -18.89 -18.71
N TYR A 14 -1.58 -19.86 -18.52
CA TYR A 14 -1.58 -20.73 -17.35
C TYR A 14 -1.32 -19.95 -16.06
N ALA A 15 -0.28 -19.08 -16.04
CA ALA A 15 0.04 -18.22 -14.90
C ALA A 15 -1.15 -17.34 -14.49
N TRP A 16 -1.85 -16.76 -15.47
CA TRP A 16 -3.04 -15.95 -15.25
C TRP A 16 -4.22 -16.75 -14.67
N THR A 17 -4.45 -17.97 -15.16
CA THR A 17 -5.49 -18.86 -14.64
C THR A 17 -5.21 -19.24 -13.19
N VAL A 18 -3.95 -19.60 -12.88
CA VAL A 18 -3.52 -19.88 -11.50
C VAL A 18 -3.71 -18.66 -10.61
N LEU A 19 -3.27 -17.48 -11.05
CA LEU A 19 -3.44 -16.22 -10.29
C LEU A 19 -4.90 -15.95 -9.97
N LYS A 20 -5.79 -16.02 -10.97
CA LYS A 20 -7.25 -15.83 -10.74
C LYS A 20 -7.81 -16.85 -9.75
N GLY A 21 -7.41 -18.11 -9.87
CA GLY A 21 -7.83 -19.17 -8.94
C GLY A 21 -7.39 -18.87 -7.52
N LEU A 22 -6.13 -18.51 -7.33
CA LEU A 22 -5.57 -18.16 -6.02
C LEU A 22 -6.25 -16.95 -5.42
N VAL A 23 -6.38 -15.84 -6.16
CA VAL A 23 -7.05 -14.61 -5.67
C VAL A 23 -8.49 -14.92 -5.22
N LYS A 24 -9.24 -15.69 -6.05
CA LYS A 24 -10.62 -16.06 -5.71
C LYS A 24 -10.69 -16.93 -4.44
N THR A 25 -9.80 -17.90 -4.33
CA THR A 25 -9.73 -18.80 -3.18
C THR A 25 -9.31 -18.05 -1.92
N ASP A 26 -8.29 -17.18 -1.99
CA ASP A 26 -7.81 -16.37 -0.88
C ASP A 26 -8.89 -15.43 -0.35
N PHE A 27 -9.57 -14.74 -1.27
CA PHE A 27 -10.67 -13.86 -0.90
C PHE A 27 -11.81 -14.63 -0.24
N LYS A 28 -12.16 -15.82 -0.76
CA LYS A 28 -13.20 -16.68 -0.17
C LYS A 28 -12.78 -17.18 1.21
N LEU A 29 -11.56 -17.71 1.35
CA LEU A 29 -11.06 -18.27 2.61
C LEU A 29 -10.92 -17.20 3.71
N ARG A 30 -10.54 -15.96 3.34
CA ARG A 30 -10.41 -14.84 4.29
C ARG A 30 -11.70 -14.53 5.03
N TYR A 31 -12.84 -14.72 4.37
CA TYR A 31 -14.16 -14.38 4.91
C TYR A 31 -15.05 -15.59 5.15
N GLN A 32 -14.54 -16.81 4.92
CA GLN A 32 -15.30 -18.04 5.11
C GLN A 32 -15.54 -18.30 6.61
N GLY A 33 -16.79 -18.66 6.94
CA GLY A 33 -17.19 -18.93 8.34
C GLY A 33 -17.40 -17.67 9.20
N SER A 34 -17.26 -16.46 8.62
CA SER A 34 -17.51 -15.21 9.33
C SER A 34 -18.96 -14.76 9.16
N PHE A 35 -19.61 -14.35 10.28
CA PHE A 35 -20.97 -13.81 10.27
C PHE A 35 -21.11 -12.55 9.39
N LEU A 36 -20.14 -11.64 9.44
CA LEU A 36 -20.14 -10.39 8.66
C LEU A 36 -19.44 -10.55 7.30
N GLY A 37 -18.73 -11.64 7.05
CA GLY A 37 -18.08 -11.91 5.77
C GLY A 37 -17.19 -10.75 5.29
N VAL A 38 -17.38 -10.36 4.04
CA VAL A 38 -16.64 -9.28 3.38
C VAL A 38 -16.84 -7.92 4.05
N LEU A 39 -17.93 -7.73 4.83
CA LEU A 39 -18.17 -6.46 5.52
C LEU A 39 -17.05 -6.08 6.49
N TRP A 40 -16.30 -7.06 7.01
CA TRP A 40 -15.12 -6.82 7.84
C TRP A 40 -14.01 -6.03 7.13
N SER A 41 -13.91 -6.13 5.80
CA SER A 41 -12.92 -5.34 5.04
C SER A 41 -13.17 -3.84 5.13
N VAL A 42 -14.42 -3.45 5.32
CA VAL A 42 -14.86 -2.05 5.48
C VAL A 42 -14.96 -1.67 6.95
N LEU A 43 -15.48 -2.57 7.78
CA LEU A 43 -15.76 -2.26 9.18
C LEU A 43 -14.48 -1.99 10.00
N LYS A 44 -13.41 -2.74 9.76
CA LYS A 44 -12.12 -2.51 10.46
C LYS A 44 -11.56 -1.10 10.24
N PRO A 45 -11.36 -0.61 9.00
CA PRO A 45 -10.88 0.74 8.79
C PRO A 45 -11.85 1.81 9.28
N LEU A 46 -13.16 1.59 9.20
CA LEU A 46 -14.15 2.53 9.74
C LEU A 46 -14.10 2.60 11.27
N LEU A 47 -13.99 1.49 11.97
CA LEU A 47 -13.87 1.49 13.43
C LEU A 47 -12.58 2.20 13.87
N LEU A 48 -11.46 1.90 13.22
CA LEU A 48 -10.21 2.59 13.48
C LEU A 48 -10.31 4.08 13.18
N PHE A 49 -10.94 4.44 12.06
CA PHE A 49 -11.21 5.84 11.69
C PHE A 49 -12.04 6.55 12.77
N VAL A 50 -13.13 5.95 13.26
CA VAL A 50 -13.97 6.56 14.30
C VAL A 50 -13.15 6.85 15.54
N VAL A 51 -12.36 5.89 16.03
CA VAL A 51 -11.51 6.07 17.21
C VAL A 51 -10.48 7.17 16.97
N MET A 52 -9.74 7.11 15.85
CA MET A 52 -8.71 8.09 15.51
C MET A 52 -9.30 9.50 15.31
N TYR A 53 -10.45 9.61 14.68
CA TYR A 53 -11.15 10.87 14.49
C TYR A 53 -11.54 11.51 15.84
N PHE A 54 -12.14 10.73 16.75
CA PHE A 54 -12.50 11.26 18.07
C PHE A 54 -11.26 11.66 18.87
N VAL A 55 -10.24 10.82 18.93
CA VAL A 55 -9.04 11.09 19.73
C VAL A 55 -8.24 12.25 19.14
N PHE A 56 -7.86 12.16 17.87
CA PHE A 56 -6.93 13.12 17.29
C PHE A 56 -7.60 14.41 16.79
N ALA A 57 -8.78 14.31 16.13
CA ALA A 57 -9.45 15.49 15.62
C ALA A 57 -10.25 16.24 16.70
N ARG A 58 -10.99 15.53 17.56
CA ARG A 58 -11.86 16.16 18.55
C ARG A 58 -11.17 16.45 19.87
N PHE A 59 -10.45 15.48 20.44
CA PHE A 59 -9.77 15.66 21.72
C PHE A 59 -8.46 16.44 21.59
N LEU A 60 -7.53 15.96 20.75
CA LEU A 60 -6.22 16.55 20.61
C LEU A 60 -6.18 17.76 19.65
N ARG A 61 -7.27 17.98 18.89
CA ARG A 61 -7.40 19.07 17.91
C ARG A 61 -6.26 19.08 16.87
N MET A 62 -5.74 17.92 16.54
CA MET A 62 -4.71 17.72 15.52
C MET A 62 -5.36 17.62 14.13
N THR A 63 -5.91 18.70 13.64
CA THR A 63 -6.62 18.80 12.35
C THR A 63 -6.07 20.00 11.58
N ASP A 64 -6.21 19.98 10.27
CA ASP A 64 -5.92 21.11 9.38
C ASP A 64 -7.01 22.20 9.41
N GLY A 65 -8.04 22.02 10.24
CA GLY A 65 -9.16 22.98 10.37
C GLY A 65 -10.19 22.86 9.22
N THR A 66 -9.97 22.00 8.24
CA THR A 66 -10.87 21.83 7.10
C THR A 66 -12.05 20.90 7.41
N PRO A 67 -13.23 21.12 6.83
CA PRO A 67 -14.37 20.21 6.96
C PRO A 67 -14.11 18.85 6.27
N THR A 68 -13.13 18.78 5.37
CA THR A 68 -12.74 17.60 4.59
C THR A 68 -11.78 16.65 5.35
N TYR A 69 -11.21 17.13 6.47
CA TYR A 69 -10.25 16.35 7.26
C TYR A 69 -10.70 14.93 7.62
N PRO A 70 -11.97 14.64 7.96
CA PRO A 70 -12.40 13.27 8.24
C PRO A 70 -12.19 12.34 7.05
N VAL A 71 -12.41 12.82 5.81
CA VAL A 71 -12.21 12.02 4.59
C VAL A 71 -10.72 11.82 4.32
N VAL A 72 -9.92 12.87 4.54
CA VAL A 72 -8.45 12.81 4.44
C VAL A 72 -7.88 11.77 5.40
N LEU A 73 -8.36 11.74 6.65
CA LEU A 73 -7.95 10.77 7.65
C LEU A 73 -8.36 9.35 7.24
N LEU A 74 -9.61 9.15 6.80
CA LEU A 74 -10.12 7.85 6.37
C LEU A 74 -9.33 7.31 5.15
N ALA A 75 -9.02 8.17 4.17
CA ALA A 75 -8.21 7.79 3.02
C ALA A 75 -6.80 7.34 3.43
N GLY A 76 -6.16 8.05 4.35
CA GLY A 76 -4.84 7.69 4.87
C GLY A 76 -4.84 6.37 5.63
N ILE A 77 -5.81 6.16 6.53
CA ILE A 77 -5.97 4.90 7.28
C ILE A 77 -6.20 3.74 6.32
N SER A 78 -7.08 3.91 5.33
CA SER A 78 -7.40 2.86 4.35
C SER A 78 -6.19 2.51 3.48
N SER A 79 -5.41 3.49 3.05
CA SER A 79 -4.18 3.29 2.27
C SER A 79 -3.11 2.57 3.08
N TRP A 80 -2.91 2.96 4.34
CA TRP A 80 -1.99 2.26 5.24
C TRP A 80 -2.41 0.82 5.53
N GLN A 81 -3.71 0.61 5.72
CA GLN A 81 -4.24 -0.74 5.92
C GLN A 81 -4.01 -1.63 4.70
N PHE A 82 -4.11 -1.09 3.48
CA PHE A 82 -3.75 -1.82 2.27
C PHE A 82 -2.28 -2.27 2.30
N VAL A 83 -1.34 -1.38 2.69
CA VAL A 83 0.09 -1.71 2.80
C VAL A 83 0.32 -2.83 3.81
N THR A 84 -0.22 -2.68 5.02
CA THR A 84 -0.03 -3.65 6.10
C THR A 84 -0.70 -4.99 5.80
N GLU A 85 -1.90 -5.00 5.24
CA GLU A 85 -2.60 -6.21 4.83
C GLU A 85 -1.84 -6.96 3.74
N SER A 86 -1.35 -6.24 2.71
CA SER A 86 -0.55 -6.82 1.63
C SER A 86 0.72 -7.48 2.15
N VAL A 87 1.46 -6.78 3.02
CA VAL A 87 2.71 -7.33 3.56
C VAL A 87 2.43 -8.50 4.52
N ASN A 88 1.46 -8.38 5.43
CA ASN A 88 1.12 -9.42 6.40
C ASN A 88 0.67 -10.73 5.74
N THR A 89 -0.14 -10.64 4.68
CA THR A 89 -0.60 -11.82 3.94
C THR A 89 0.46 -12.36 3.00
N GLY A 90 1.19 -11.46 2.35
CA GLY A 90 2.19 -11.83 1.35
C GLY A 90 3.46 -12.44 1.95
N LEU A 91 3.93 -11.95 3.10
CA LEU A 91 5.15 -12.47 3.73
C LEU A 91 5.02 -13.97 4.10
N ARG A 92 3.85 -14.41 4.55
CA ARG A 92 3.57 -15.81 4.92
C ARG A 92 3.21 -16.67 3.72
N SER A 93 2.81 -16.07 2.61
CA SER A 93 2.16 -16.73 1.48
C SER A 93 2.96 -17.88 0.85
N ILE A 94 4.29 -17.78 0.81
CA ILE A 94 5.17 -18.81 0.25
C ILE A 94 5.16 -20.05 1.15
N VAL A 95 5.29 -19.84 2.46
CA VAL A 95 5.39 -20.91 3.45
C VAL A 95 4.07 -21.62 3.63
N ASP A 96 2.98 -20.85 3.76
CA ASP A 96 1.64 -21.40 3.95
C ASP A 96 1.18 -22.24 2.76
N ARG A 97 1.82 -22.07 1.60
CA ARG A 97 1.53 -22.83 0.37
C ARG A 97 2.67 -23.69 -0.13
N GLY A 98 3.58 -24.07 0.77
CA GLY A 98 4.72 -24.93 0.46
C GLY A 98 4.30 -26.24 -0.24
N ASP A 99 3.24 -26.90 0.22
CA ASP A 99 2.69 -28.11 -0.38
C ASP A 99 2.20 -27.89 -1.81
N LEU A 100 1.58 -26.74 -2.10
CA LEU A 100 1.13 -26.39 -3.44
C LEU A 100 2.32 -26.16 -4.37
N LEU A 101 3.34 -25.45 -3.88
CA LEU A 101 4.56 -25.15 -4.64
C LEU A 101 5.38 -26.39 -4.95
N ARG A 102 5.33 -27.43 -4.11
CA ARG A 102 5.98 -28.73 -4.36
C ARG A 102 5.22 -29.60 -5.37
N LYS A 103 3.88 -29.54 -5.37
CA LYS A 103 3.04 -30.41 -6.21
C LYS A 103 2.79 -29.85 -7.61
N ILE A 104 2.75 -28.52 -7.76
CA ILE A 104 2.36 -27.86 -9.01
C ILE A 104 3.47 -26.93 -9.47
N HIS A 105 3.92 -27.08 -10.71
CA HIS A 105 4.97 -26.25 -11.30
C HIS A 105 4.39 -24.96 -11.86
N PHE A 106 4.42 -23.89 -11.09
CA PHE A 106 4.11 -22.52 -11.53
C PHE A 106 5.09 -21.50 -10.93
N PRO A 107 5.20 -20.30 -11.48
CA PRO A 107 6.13 -19.31 -10.96
C PRO A 107 5.79 -18.88 -9.52
N ASN A 108 6.70 -19.06 -8.57
CA ASN A 108 6.49 -18.84 -7.13
C ASN A 108 6.02 -17.41 -6.79
N TYR A 109 6.39 -16.39 -7.60
CA TYR A 109 5.95 -15.01 -7.38
C TYR A 109 4.43 -14.85 -7.47
N ILE A 110 3.72 -15.74 -8.17
CA ILE A 110 2.26 -15.69 -8.33
C ILE A 110 1.57 -15.77 -6.98
N VAL A 111 2.13 -16.52 -6.03
CA VAL A 111 1.59 -16.67 -4.67
C VAL A 111 1.64 -15.34 -3.91
N VAL A 112 2.76 -14.63 -3.99
CA VAL A 112 2.91 -13.31 -3.36
C VAL A 112 2.03 -12.27 -4.05
N VAL A 113 2.01 -12.28 -5.39
CA VAL A 113 1.15 -11.36 -6.17
C VAL A 113 -0.33 -11.63 -5.89
N SER A 114 -0.76 -12.89 -5.72
CA SER A 114 -2.17 -13.18 -5.39
C SER A 114 -2.59 -12.58 -4.05
N ALA A 115 -1.71 -12.62 -3.05
CA ALA A 115 -1.96 -12.03 -1.74
C ALA A 115 -2.10 -10.50 -1.82
N THR A 116 -1.19 -9.83 -2.53
CA THR A 116 -1.24 -8.35 -2.70
C THR A 116 -2.42 -7.90 -3.55
N VAL A 117 -2.79 -8.66 -4.60
CA VAL A 117 -4.00 -8.37 -5.40
C VAL A 117 -5.27 -8.57 -4.57
N GLY A 118 -5.31 -9.59 -3.70
CA GLY A 118 -6.41 -9.77 -2.75
C GLY A 118 -6.59 -8.57 -1.82
N ALA A 119 -5.49 -8.04 -1.28
CA ALA A 119 -5.50 -6.81 -0.47
C ALA A 119 -5.89 -5.56 -1.29
N LEU A 120 -5.48 -5.48 -2.57
CA LEU A 120 -5.87 -4.39 -3.47
C LEU A 120 -7.39 -4.37 -3.73
N ILE A 121 -8.04 -5.54 -3.82
CA ILE A 121 -9.50 -5.64 -3.94
C ILE A 121 -10.17 -5.09 -2.67
N SER A 122 -9.70 -5.47 -1.49
CA SER A 122 -10.19 -4.89 -0.22
C SER A 122 -9.99 -3.38 -0.16
N TYR A 123 -8.84 -2.89 -0.64
CA TYR A 123 -8.54 -1.46 -0.72
C TYR A 123 -9.47 -0.72 -1.70
N ALA A 124 -9.75 -1.29 -2.87
CA ALA A 124 -10.70 -0.72 -3.81
C ALA A 124 -12.10 -0.56 -3.19
N ILE A 125 -12.56 -1.53 -2.40
CA ILE A 125 -13.82 -1.44 -1.64
C ILE A 125 -13.75 -0.28 -0.63
N ASN A 126 -12.63 -0.14 0.10
CA ASN A 126 -12.44 0.95 1.06
C ASN A 126 -12.39 2.32 0.37
N LEU A 127 -11.77 2.43 -0.82
CA LEU A 127 -11.79 3.66 -1.59
C LEU A 127 -13.20 4.06 -2.04
N LEU A 128 -14.08 3.10 -2.37
CA LEU A 128 -15.49 3.39 -2.64
C LEU A 128 -16.16 3.99 -1.38
N VAL A 129 -15.85 3.49 -0.19
CA VAL A 129 -16.36 4.08 1.06
C VAL A 129 -15.82 5.50 1.25
N VAL A 130 -14.52 5.73 1.01
CA VAL A 130 -13.92 7.09 1.03
C VAL A 130 -14.66 8.02 0.07
N LEU A 131 -14.96 7.57 -1.16
CA LEU A 131 -15.70 8.34 -2.15
C LEU A 131 -17.12 8.67 -1.67
N VAL A 132 -17.83 7.72 -1.05
CA VAL A 132 -19.16 7.98 -0.48
C VAL A 132 -19.08 9.07 0.59
N PHE A 133 -18.11 9.01 1.49
CA PHE A 133 -17.88 10.06 2.51
C PHE A 133 -17.50 11.40 1.87
N ALA A 134 -16.67 11.40 0.82
CA ALA A 134 -16.29 12.61 0.10
C ALA A 134 -17.52 13.30 -0.52
N VAL A 135 -18.41 12.54 -1.16
CA VAL A 135 -19.66 13.07 -1.71
C VAL A 135 -20.58 13.58 -0.60
N ALA A 136 -20.73 12.82 0.50
CA ALA A 136 -21.58 13.21 1.63
C ALA A 136 -21.12 14.51 2.31
N LEU A 137 -19.82 14.75 2.39
CA LEU A 137 -19.21 15.98 2.93
C LEU A 137 -19.00 17.06 1.88
N ARG A 138 -19.56 16.89 0.67
CA ARG A 138 -19.51 17.86 -0.45
C ARG A 138 -18.09 18.28 -0.80
N VAL A 139 -17.15 17.31 -0.85
CA VAL A 139 -15.80 17.54 -1.33
C VAL A 139 -15.84 18.01 -2.80
N ASN A 140 -15.12 19.07 -3.13
CA ASN A 140 -14.99 19.57 -4.48
C ASN A 140 -13.95 18.75 -5.24
N PHE A 141 -14.40 17.82 -6.08
CA PHE A 141 -13.51 17.06 -6.93
C PHE A 141 -12.87 17.94 -8.00
N THR A 142 -11.55 17.92 -8.04
CA THR A 142 -10.76 18.64 -9.04
C THR A 142 -10.31 17.69 -10.17
N TRP A 143 -9.75 18.24 -11.24
CA TRP A 143 -9.16 17.45 -12.33
C TRP A 143 -8.01 16.53 -11.85
N TRP A 144 -7.39 16.85 -10.71
CA TRP A 144 -6.36 16.02 -10.09
C TRP A 144 -6.85 14.63 -9.73
N ALA A 145 -8.15 14.43 -9.52
CA ALA A 145 -8.75 13.13 -9.25
C ALA A 145 -8.49 12.10 -10.38
N LEU A 146 -8.24 12.55 -11.61
CA LEU A 146 -7.84 11.66 -12.71
C LEU A 146 -6.47 11.01 -12.51
N LEU A 147 -5.61 11.55 -11.63
CA LEU A 147 -4.31 10.96 -11.27
C LEU A 147 -4.43 9.87 -10.21
N LEU A 148 -5.60 9.67 -9.61
CA LEU A 148 -5.81 8.65 -8.57
C LEU A 148 -5.35 7.25 -8.99
N PRO A 149 -5.64 6.74 -10.22
CA PRO A 149 -5.15 5.43 -10.63
C PRO A 149 -3.61 5.34 -10.64
N LEU A 150 -2.92 6.43 -11.01
CA LEU A 150 -1.46 6.49 -11.03
C LEU A 150 -0.90 6.41 -9.60
N ASN A 151 -1.48 7.15 -8.65
CA ASN A 151 -1.09 7.12 -7.24
C ASN A 151 -1.34 5.72 -6.62
N ILE A 152 -2.44 5.05 -6.99
CA ILE A 152 -2.71 3.67 -6.56
C ILE A 152 -1.66 2.71 -7.13
N ILE A 153 -1.27 2.86 -8.40
CA ILE A 153 -0.22 2.03 -9.03
C ILE A 153 1.12 2.24 -8.31
N GLU A 154 1.48 3.47 -7.98
CA GLU A 154 2.71 3.78 -7.25
C GLU A 154 2.70 3.15 -5.84
N LEU A 155 1.61 3.33 -5.09
CA LEU A 155 1.42 2.71 -3.77
C LEU A 155 1.46 1.17 -3.87
N TYR A 156 0.85 0.59 -4.90
CA TYR A 156 0.90 -0.85 -5.15
C TYR A 156 2.32 -1.32 -5.47
N ALA A 157 3.07 -0.58 -6.28
CA ALA A 157 4.42 -0.94 -6.69
C ALA A 157 5.38 -1.01 -5.48
N VAL A 158 5.37 0.02 -4.62
CA VAL A 158 6.20 0.02 -3.41
C VAL A 158 5.76 -1.07 -2.43
N THR A 159 4.46 -1.28 -2.26
CA THR A 159 3.90 -2.32 -1.39
C THR A 159 4.29 -3.72 -1.88
N LEU A 160 4.18 -3.97 -3.19
CA LEU A 160 4.59 -5.24 -3.80
C LEU A 160 6.09 -5.50 -3.62
N ALA A 161 6.93 -4.47 -3.81
CA ALA A 161 8.37 -4.58 -3.59
C ALA A 161 8.69 -4.98 -2.15
N MET A 162 8.10 -4.29 -1.16
CA MET A 162 8.25 -4.64 0.25
C MET A 162 7.78 -6.06 0.54
N THR A 163 6.61 -6.44 0.01
CA THR A 163 6.05 -7.77 0.22
C THR A 163 6.94 -8.87 -0.34
N LEU A 164 7.52 -8.69 -1.54
CA LEU A 164 8.45 -9.65 -2.14
C LEU A 164 9.72 -9.81 -1.30
N ILE A 165 10.28 -8.69 -0.79
CA ILE A 165 11.46 -8.74 0.09
C ILE A 165 11.13 -9.48 1.38
N MET A 166 10.03 -9.09 2.06
CA MET A 166 9.61 -9.69 3.32
C MET A 166 9.28 -11.18 3.17
N ALA A 167 8.59 -11.57 2.08
CA ALA A 167 8.31 -12.97 1.78
C ALA A 167 9.58 -13.80 1.56
N THR A 168 10.57 -13.22 0.88
CA THR A 168 11.87 -13.86 0.67
C THR A 168 12.60 -14.04 2.00
N MET A 169 12.64 -13.01 2.84
CA MET A 169 13.30 -13.08 4.15
C MET A 169 12.59 -14.05 5.08
N TYR A 170 11.26 -14.05 5.12
CA TYR A 170 10.46 -14.93 5.97
C TYR A 170 10.62 -16.41 5.62
N ALA A 171 10.89 -16.75 4.37
CA ALA A 171 11.18 -18.13 3.97
C ALA A 171 12.41 -18.69 4.69
N TYR A 172 13.39 -17.85 5.01
CA TYR A 172 14.62 -18.23 5.73
C TYR A 172 14.53 -17.98 7.25
N PHE A 173 13.93 -16.87 7.65
CA PHE A 173 13.88 -16.40 9.03
C PHE A 173 12.45 -16.08 9.45
N ARG A 174 11.85 -16.93 10.27
CA ARG A 174 10.45 -16.78 10.72
C ARG A 174 10.23 -15.54 11.59
N ASP A 175 11.26 -15.05 12.25
CA ASP A 175 11.22 -13.87 13.13
C ASP A 175 10.92 -12.57 12.37
N ILE A 176 11.08 -12.56 11.04
CA ILE A 176 10.73 -11.42 10.20
C ILE A 176 9.27 -10.98 10.39
N ALA A 177 8.35 -11.91 10.68
CA ALA A 177 6.97 -11.57 10.98
C ALA A 177 6.85 -10.69 12.23
N HIS A 178 7.56 -11.02 13.30
CA HIS A 178 7.55 -10.24 14.55
C HIS A 178 8.24 -8.89 14.38
N ILE A 179 9.36 -8.86 13.65
CA ILE A 179 10.04 -7.61 13.32
C ILE A 179 9.10 -6.69 12.53
N TRP A 180 8.38 -7.24 11.56
CA TRP A 180 7.41 -6.47 10.76
C TRP A 180 6.24 -5.96 11.62
N GLU A 181 5.70 -6.75 12.54
CA GLU A 181 4.64 -6.32 13.47
C GLU A 181 5.04 -5.07 14.27
N VAL A 182 6.29 -5.00 14.73
CA VAL A 182 6.81 -3.80 15.41
C VAL A 182 7.03 -2.65 14.45
N LEU A 183 7.67 -2.91 13.30
CA LEU A 183 7.99 -1.89 12.31
C LEU A 183 6.72 -1.22 11.74
N GLN A 184 5.67 -1.98 11.47
CA GLN A 184 4.42 -1.42 10.93
C GLN A 184 3.77 -0.42 11.91
N GLN A 185 3.87 -0.65 13.22
CA GLN A 185 3.37 0.29 14.22
C GLN A 185 4.23 1.54 14.28
N LEU A 186 5.56 1.40 14.30
CA LEU A 186 6.48 2.54 14.31
C LEU A 186 6.28 3.41 13.07
N ILE A 187 6.19 2.80 11.90
CA ILE A 187 5.99 3.50 10.63
C ILE A 187 4.64 4.22 10.60
N PHE A 188 3.58 3.60 11.12
CA PHE A 188 2.24 4.21 11.18
C PHE A 188 2.23 5.54 11.95
N TYR A 189 2.91 5.59 13.09
CA TYR A 189 3.00 6.81 13.90
C TYR A 189 4.04 7.80 13.38
N ALA A 190 5.08 7.33 12.70
CA ALA A 190 6.10 8.17 12.11
C ALA A 190 5.64 8.86 10.81
N MET A 191 4.67 8.28 10.09
CA MET A 191 4.13 8.88 8.86
C MET A 191 2.98 9.84 9.14
N PRO A 192 2.75 10.85 8.28
CA PRO A 192 1.65 11.80 8.40
C PRO A 192 0.31 11.16 8.01
N ILE A 193 -0.06 10.04 8.67
CA ILE A 193 -1.33 9.33 8.43
C ILE A 193 -2.43 9.91 9.31
N ILE A 194 -2.15 10.13 10.59
CA ILE A 194 -3.11 10.57 11.60
C ILE A 194 -3.15 12.09 11.65
N TYR A 195 -2.01 12.75 11.50
CA TYR A 195 -1.87 14.19 11.58
C TYR A 195 -1.64 14.80 10.19
N PRO A 196 -2.14 16.02 9.95
CA PRO A 196 -1.84 16.75 8.71
C PRO A 196 -0.37 17.13 8.64
N LEU A 197 0.23 17.00 7.46
CA LEU A 197 1.63 17.38 7.25
C LEU A 197 1.87 18.88 7.48
N SER A 198 0.84 19.72 7.28
CA SER A 198 0.86 21.16 7.56
C SER A 198 1.24 21.48 9.00
N LEU A 199 0.70 20.73 9.98
CA LEU A 199 1.03 20.93 11.41
C LEU A 199 2.53 20.78 11.72
N VAL A 200 3.24 19.95 10.94
CA VAL A 200 4.68 19.74 11.09
C VAL A 200 5.44 20.81 10.32
N SER A 201 5.05 21.07 9.07
CA SER A 201 5.77 21.99 8.19
C SER A 201 5.67 23.46 8.60
N GLU A 202 4.54 23.88 9.17
CA GLU A 202 4.29 25.28 9.59
C GLU A 202 5.04 25.68 10.86
N ARG A 203 5.50 24.71 11.67
CA ARG A 203 6.37 25.01 12.82
C ARG A 203 7.74 25.56 12.40
N GLY A 204 8.10 25.46 11.11
CA GLY A 204 9.35 26.00 10.57
C GLY A 204 10.62 25.24 11.01
N GLY A 205 11.79 25.79 10.67
CA GLY A 205 13.07 25.25 11.12
C GLY A 205 13.26 23.75 10.83
N VAL A 206 13.68 23.00 11.83
CA VAL A 206 13.95 21.55 11.75
C VAL A 206 12.69 20.76 11.39
N MET A 207 11.51 21.17 11.86
CA MET A 207 10.25 20.47 11.58
C MET A 207 9.86 20.53 10.09
N LYS A 208 10.16 21.63 9.42
CA LYS A 208 9.95 21.74 7.97
C LYS A 208 10.88 20.80 7.19
N VAL A 209 12.12 20.62 7.67
CA VAL A 209 13.05 19.63 7.06
C VAL A 209 12.54 18.22 7.28
N PHE A 210 12.04 17.93 8.49
CA PHE A 210 11.47 16.63 8.82
C PHE A 210 10.26 16.32 7.93
N ALA A 211 9.33 17.24 7.74
CA ALA A 211 8.19 17.08 6.84
C ALA A 211 8.62 16.80 5.38
N LYS A 212 9.71 17.43 4.92
CA LYS A 212 10.28 17.12 3.61
C LYS A 212 10.86 15.71 3.54
N LEU A 213 11.56 15.27 4.59
CA LEU A 213 12.13 13.91 4.66
C LEU A 213 11.03 12.84 4.69
N GLU A 214 9.91 13.10 5.37
CA GLU A 214 8.76 12.18 5.36
C GLU A 214 8.22 11.95 3.95
N LEU A 215 8.15 12.99 3.12
CA LEU A 215 7.71 12.89 1.73
C LEU A 215 8.70 12.17 0.80
N LEU A 216 9.95 11.97 1.21
CA LEU A 216 10.88 11.11 0.46
C LEU A 216 10.54 9.61 0.64
N ASN A 217 9.77 9.26 1.66
CA ASN A 217 9.24 7.91 1.78
C ASN A 217 8.13 7.70 0.73
N PRO A 218 8.27 6.77 -0.21
CA PRO A 218 7.31 6.60 -1.30
C PRO A 218 5.90 6.20 -0.82
N ILE A 219 5.77 5.55 0.33
CA ILE A 219 4.45 5.23 0.91
C ILE A 219 3.79 6.51 1.42
N ALA A 220 4.51 7.33 2.19
CA ALA A 220 3.98 8.59 2.71
C ALA A 220 3.61 9.55 1.57
N GLN A 221 4.48 9.66 0.56
CA GLN A 221 4.23 10.47 -0.62
C GLN A 221 2.99 9.98 -1.38
N SER A 222 2.87 8.68 -1.71
CA SER A 222 1.70 8.15 -2.41
C SER A 222 0.39 8.39 -1.63
N ILE A 223 0.41 8.26 -0.30
CA ILE A 223 -0.76 8.55 0.55
C ILE A 223 -1.13 10.04 0.49
N GLN A 224 -0.14 10.93 0.54
CA GLN A 224 -0.37 12.37 0.46
C GLN A 224 -0.89 12.78 -0.93
N ASP A 225 -0.36 12.19 -2.00
CA ASP A 225 -0.85 12.44 -3.35
C ASP A 225 -2.29 11.93 -3.56
N ILE A 226 -2.66 10.79 -2.97
CA ILE A 226 -4.04 10.30 -2.96
C ILE A 226 -4.98 11.30 -2.26
N ARG A 227 -4.58 11.83 -1.09
CA ARG A 227 -5.35 12.81 -0.33
C ARG A 227 -5.52 14.12 -1.08
N HIS A 228 -4.42 14.64 -1.62
CA HIS A 228 -4.41 15.86 -2.41
C HIS A 228 -5.29 15.71 -3.66
N ASN A 229 -5.06 14.67 -4.45
CA ASN A 229 -5.69 14.52 -5.76
C ASN A 229 -7.18 14.17 -5.66
N LEU A 230 -7.57 13.41 -4.62
CA LEU A 230 -8.95 12.94 -4.48
C LEU A 230 -9.82 13.88 -3.65
N ILE A 231 -9.26 14.51 -2.58
CA ILE A 231 -10.08 15.10 -1.52
C ILE A 231 -9.88 16.62 -1.43
N ASP A 232 -8.62 17.06 -1.28
CA ASP A 232 -8.33 18.45 -0.93
C ASP A 232 -7.03 18.93 -1.55
N ALA A 233 -7.10 19.36 -2.80
CA ALA A 233 -5.94 19.83 -3.56
C ALA A 233 -5.38 21.16 -3.04
N GLU A 234 -6.15 21.94 -2.30
CA GLU A 234 -5.73 23.27 -1.82
C GLU A 234 -4.96 23.18 -0.49
N ASN A 235 -5.42 22.31 0.42
CA ASN A 235 -4.88 22.28 1.80
C ASN A 235 -3.89 21.13 2.03
N GLN A 236 -3.91 20.08 1.19
CA GLN A 236 -2.98 18.96 1.35
C GLN A 236 -1.62 19.26 0.71
N GLN A 237 -0.57 19.23 1.53
CA GLN A 237 0.80 19.41 1.07
C GLN A 237 1.33 18.13 0.43
N THR A 238 1.91 18.26 -0.75
CA THR A 238 2.53 17.16 -1.50
C THR A 238 4.02 17.41 -1.69
N ILE A 239 4.73 16.43 -2.20
CA ILE A 239 6.13 16.59 -2.58
C ILE A 239 6.31 17.71 -3.62
N TRP A 240 5.32 17.91 -4.51
CA TRP A 240 5.33 18.92 -5.55
C TRP A 240 5.23 20.35 -4.99
N THR A 241 4.47 20.55 -3.91
CA THR A 241 4.31 21.85 -3.24
C THR A 241 5.44 22.14 -2.28
N MET A 242 5.98 21.13 -1.59
CA MET A 242 7.02 21.27 -0.56
C MET A 242 8.42 21.48 -1.13
N TYR A 243 8.72 20.92 -2.29
CA TYR A 243 10.03 21.05 -2.96
C TYR A 243 9.94 22.11 -4.05
N GLY A 244 10.83 23.11 -3.95
CA GLY A 244 10.92 24.19 -4.93
C GLY A 244 11.39 23.74 -6.32
N ASN A 245 11.54 24.71 -7.23
CA ASN A 245 11.95 24.44 -8.62
C ASN A 245 13.48 24.51 -8.84
N SER A 246 14.29 24.43 -7.77
CA SER A 246 15.72 24.28 -7.86
C SER A 246 16.12 22.89 -8.36
N ALA A 247 17.36 22.70 -8.83
CA ALA A 247 17.85 21.38 -9.24
C ALA A 247 17.72 20.33 -8.12
N ILE A 248 18.04 20.71 -6.88
CA ILE A 248 17.87 19.87 -5.70
C ILE A 248 16.37 19.58 -5.44
N GLY A 249 15.49 20.56 -5.67
CA GLY A 249 14.04 20.39 -5.56
C GLY A 249 13.51 19.36 -6.55
N TRP A 250 13.95 19.39 -7.79
CA TRP A 250 13.58 18.39 -8.79
C TRP A 250 14.07 16.98 -8.43
N CYS A 251 15.32 16.85 -7.94
CA CYS A 251 15.80 15.57 -7.42
C CYS A 251 14.89 15.05 -6.29
N GLY A 252 14.46 15.91 -5.36
CA GLY A 252 13.52 15.53 -4.29
C GLY A 252 12.18 15.04 -4.82
N LYS A 253 11.59 15.74 -5.80
CA LYS A 253 10.28 15.39 -6.40
C LYS A 253 10.28 14.00 -7.06
N PHE A 254 11.33 13.65 -7.77
CA PHE A 254 11.42 12.36 -8.46
C PHE A 254 12.01 11.23 -7.61
N PHE A 255 12.60 11.56 -6.45
CA PHE A 255 13.26 10.57 -5.59
C PHE A 255 12.34 9.39 -5.21
N PRO A 256 11.11 9.57 -4.71
CA PRO A 256 10.27 8.45 -4.30
C PRO A 256 9.94 7.52 -5.47
N LEU A 257 9.71 8.08 -6.65
CA LEU A 257 9.38 7.31 -7.84
C LEU A 257 10.57 6.47 -8.32
N VAL A 258 11.76 7.08 -8.37
CA VAL A 258 13.01 6.38 -8.71
C VAL A 258 13.34 5.33 -7.64
N PHE A 259 13.19 5.67 -6.36
CA PHE A 259 13.41 4.75 -5.26
C PHE A 259 12.46 3.54 -5.34
N THR A 260 11.17 3.77 -5.61
CA THR A 260 10.19 2.69 -5.81
C THR A 260 10.58 1.78 -6.97
N ALA A 261 11.01 2.33 -8.11
CA ALA A 261 11.45 1.56 -9.27
C ALA A 261 12.69 0.71 -8.94
N VAL A 262 13.69 1.29 -8.29
CA VAL A 262 14.91 0.59 -7.84
C VAL A 262 14.59 -0.48 -6.81
N LEU A 263 13.72 -0.17 -5.84
CA LEU A 263 13.29 -1.11 -4.80
C LEU A 263 12.54 -2.30 -5.41
N LEU A 264 11.64 -2.05 -6.37
CA LEU A 264 10.90 -3.10 -7.06
C LEU A 264 11.83 -3.97 -7.91
N TRP A 265 12.77 -3.36 -8.62
CA TRP A 265 13.80 -4.10 -9.37
C TRP A 265 14.62 -4.99 -8.44
N PHE A 266 15.11 -4.45 -7.33
CA PHE A 266 15.87 -5.19 -6.32
C PHE A 266 15.04 -6.32 -5.71
N ALA A 267 13.77 -6.06 -5.35
CA ALA A 267 12.85 -7.05 -4.80
C ALA A 267 12.63 -8.23 -5.75
N VAL A 268 12.40 -7.94 -7.04
CA VAL A 268 12.22 -8.97 -8.07
C VAL A 268 13.51 -9.75 -8.29
N TRP A 269 14.66 -9.08 -8.31
CA TRP A 269 15.96 -9.73 -8.43
C TRP A 269 16.24 -10.66 -7.24
N LEU A 270 16.06 -10.16 -6.01
CA LEU A 270 16.24 -10.92 -4.78
C LEU A 270 15.34 -12.15 -4.75
N PHE A 271 14.05 -11.97 -5.06
CA PHE A 271 13.06 -13.03 -5.08
C PHE A 271 13.41 -14.10 -6.13
N ARG A 272 13.75 -13.70 -7.35
CA ARG A 272 14.13 -14.64 -8.43
C ARG A 272 15.38 -15.45 -8.08
N ARG A 273 16.37 -14.81 -7.46
CA ARG A 273 17.61 -15.48 -7.03
C ARG A 273 17.34 -16.56 -6.00
N ASN A 274 16.43 -16.32 -5.06
CA ASN A 274 16.11 -17.21 -3.96
C ASN A 274 14.97 -18.19 -4.26
N SER A 275 14.13 -17.91 -5.26
CA SER A 275 12.93 -18.70 -5.56
C SER A 275 13.19 -20.20 -5.84
N ARG A 276 14.38 -20.55 -6.35
CA ARG A 276 14.79 -21.93 -6.59
C ARG A 276 15.05 -22.71 -5.30
N LYS A 277 15.43 -22.03 -4.24
CA LYS A 277 15.78 -22.63 -2.94
C LYS A 277 14.58 -22.75 -1.98
N PHE A 278 13.43 -22.11 -2.29
CA PHE A 278 12.28 -22.14 -1.40
C PHE A 278 11.76 -23.55 -1.15
N ALA A 279 11.79 -24.44 -2.16
CA ALA A 279 11.37 -25.83 -2.01
C ALA A 279 12.28 -26.67 -1.10
N GLU A 280 13.53 -26.22 -0.89
CA GLU A 280 14.52 -26.91 -0.05
C GLU A 280 14.46 -26.42 1.41
N VAL A 281 14.03 -25.17 1.63
CA VAL A 281 14.04 -24.50 2.94
C VAL A 281 12.70 -24.66 3.69
N MET A 282 11.62 -24.96 2.95
CA MET A 282 10.28 -25.25 3.46
C MET A 282 10.08 -26.74 3.72
#